data_50b5f04e66195e4d3064a4b6e7b38f35
#
_entry.id   50b5f04e66195e4d3064a4b6e7b38f35
#
_cell.length_a   1.000
_cell.length_b   1.000
_cell.length_c   1.000
_cell.angle_alpha   90.00
_cell.angle_beta   90.00
_cell.angle_gamma   90.00
#
_symmetry.space_group_name_H-M   'P 1'
#
loop_
_entity.id
_entity.type
_entity.pdbx_description
1 polymer ?
#
loop_
_entity_poly.entity_id
_entity_poly.type
_entity_poly.pdbx_seq_one_letter_code
_entity_poly.pdbx_strand_id
1 'polypeptide(L)'
;MKTFKNKFNSKYNNKTKIYKNFINNIISPIIILKDEKIYFMNDEAKKYIKIKKNINFNNINIYDYLEEKFYKEGLLKIDNIKNSTGITYLNEKIILKNGEILKVDLRCFVLDLNGEEFVSISIKNNVLLQENKKLYEELEKNKVEHRQRAKFYANISHDLKTPINIIYSAIQVMNMALDNKKIDTIEKYIGVIKQNCYRLLRLVNNIVNTNKIESGCCKIKLNNNNIVSLVEDIVTSVSTYVENNDMDIIFDTDTEEKIIACDKDMIERVVLNLISNSVKYKQKGKGSIQVTVQDKEDRVIVSVKDNGIGIPENIQKNVFNRFVQSNRKEYDLTTCSSGIGLALVKSIIDMHDGNIQINSRENKGTEIIFELPSRKVKENEKCKEIYTKNIGKNVKIEFPEIYDSAI
;
A
#
# COMPACT_ATOMS: atom_id res chain seq x y z
N MET A 1 -68.07 -31.92 31.05
CA MET A 1 -67.68 -30.58 30.56
C MET A 1 -66.30 -30.08 31.06
N LYS A 2 -65.87 -30.40 32.26
CA LYS A 2 -64.50 -29.99 32.78
C LYS A 2 -63.30 -30.59 32.06
N THR A 3 -63.39 -31.81 31.54
CA THR A 3 -62.29 -32.50 30.87
C THR A 3 -62.01 -31.99 29.45
N PHE A 4 -62.96 -31.44 28.74
CA PHE A 4 -62.80 -30.82 27.42
C PHE A 4 -62.12 -29.42 27.50
N LYS A 5 -62.46 -28.62 28.50
CA LYS A 5 -61.82 -27.33 28.75
C LYS A 5 -60.31 -27.47 29.07
N ASN A 6 -59.95 -28.50 29.83
CA ASN A 6 -58.52 -28.74 30.16
C ASN A 6 -57.67 -29.25 28.99
N LYS A 7 -58.25 -30.04 28.08
CA LYS A 7 -57.55 -30.46 26.86
C LYS A 7 -57.37 -29.33 25.83
N PHE A 8 -58.32 -28.40 25.74
CA PHE A 8 -58.25 -27.24 24.88
C PHE A 8 -57.19 -26.26 25.40
N ASN A 9 -57.17 -25.98 26.68
CA ASN A 9 -56.18 -25.10 27.31
C ASN A 9 -54.76 -25.65 27.25
N SER A 10 -54.58 -26.99 27.35
CA SER A 10 -53.23 -27.62 27.22
C SER A 10 -52.68 -27.57 25.80
N LYS A 11 -53.58 -27.66 24.79
CA LYS A 11 -53.20 -27.61 23.39
C LYS A 11 -52.83 -26.17 22.96
N TYR A 12 -53.53 -25.17 23.51
CA TYR A 12 -53.22 -23.74 23.30
C TYR A 12 -51.90 -23.35 24.00
N ASN A 13 -51.68 -23.78 25.24
CA ASN A 13 -50.44 -23.52 25.97
C ASN A 13 -49.23 -24.15 25.30
N ASN A 14 -49.34 -25.34 24.68
CA ASN A 14 -48.25 -25.94 23.95
C ASN A 14 -47.87 -25.19 22.65
N LYS A 15 -48.86 -24.72 21.89
CA LYS A 15 -48.61 -23.91 20.68
C LYS A 15 -47.92 -22.56 21.01
N THR A 16 -48.42 -21.88 22.03
CA THR A 16 -47.84 -20.60 22.48
C THR A 16 -46.38 -20.78 22.96
N LYS A 17 -46.08 -21.88 23.63
CA LYS A 17 -44.73 -22.22 24.09
C LYS A 17 -43.79 -22.51 22.92
N ILE A 18 -44.29 -23.21 21.88
CA ILE A 18 -43.53 -23.48 20.65
C ILE A 18 -43.18 -22.18 19.91
N TYR A 19 -44.17 -21.26 19.72
CA TYR A 19 -43.92 -20.00 19.06
C TYR A 19 -42.96 -19.08 19.84
N LYS A 20 -43.08 -19.03 21.17
CA LYS A 20 -42.11 -18.28 22.00
C LYS A 20 -40.71 -18.84 21.88
N ASN A 21 -40.54 -20.14 21.89
CA ASN A 21 -39.23 -20.76 21.70
C ASN A 21 -38.67 -20.50 20.28
N PHE A 22 -39.52 -20.53 19.26
CA PHE A 22 -39.11 -20.22 17.88
C PHE A 22 -38.59 -18.79 17.76
N ILE A 23 -39.35 -17.82 18.27
CA ILE A 23 -38.95 -16.40 18.20
C ILE A 23 -37.72 -16.11 19.07
N ASN A 24 -37.52 -16.83 20.19
CA ASN A 24 -36.30 -16.68 21.00
C ASN A 24 -35.04 -17.23 20.33
N ASN A 25 -35.18 -18.15 19.40
CA ASN A 25 -34.04 -18.66 18.62
C ASN A 25 -33.73 -17.82 17.38
N ILE A 26 -34.49 -16.79 17.07
CA ILE A 26 -34.19 -15.84 15.99
C ILE A 26 -33.06 -14.92 16.44
N ILE A 27 -32.00 -14.84 15.65
CA ILE A 27 -30.77 -14.04 15.92
C ILE A 27 -31.09 -12.52 15.92
N SER A 28 -32.11 -12.07 15.17
CA SER A 28 -32.48 -10.66 15.14
C SER A 28 -33.23 -10.27 16.40
N PRO A 29 -32.93 -9.11 17.02
CA PRO A 29 -33.73 -8.57 18.12
C PRO A 29 -35.15 -8.29 17.66
N ILE A 30 -36.14 -8.86 18.36
CA ILE A 30 -37.59 -8.71 18.06
C ILE A 30 -38.31 -8.21 19.30
N ILE A 31 -39.10 -7.15 19.12
CA ILE A 31 -39.96 -6.56 20.13
C ILE A 31 -41.37 -6.52 19.57
N ILE A 32 -42.38 -6.95 20.35
CA ILE A 32 -43.77 -6.88 20.00
C ILE A 32 -44.45 -5.96 21.03
N LEU A 33 -45.11 -4.92 20.56
CA LEU A 33 -45.80 -3.96 21.35
C LEU A 33 -47.32 -4.14 21.19
N LYS A 34 -48.08 -3.96 22.29
CA LYS A 34 -49.51 -3.74 22.30
C LYS A 34 -49.79 -2.44 23.07
N ASP A 35 -50.46 -1.49 22.44
CA ASP A 35 -50.74 -0.18 23.02
C ASP A 35 -49.53 0.44 23.72
N GLU A 36 -48.38 0.51 23.00
CA GLU A 36 -47.09 1.06 23.45
C GLU A 36 -46.39 0.25 24.56
N LYS A 37 -47.04 -0.74 25.12
CA LYS A 37 -46.47 -1.62 26.14
C LYS A 37 -45.77 -2.81 25.50
N ILE A 38 -44.70 -3.25 26.11
CA ILE A 38 -43.97 -4.43 25.65
C ILE A 38 -44.82 -5.67 25.94
N TYR A 39 -45.36 -6.26 24.88
CA TYR A 39 -46.09 -7.54 24.98
C TYR A 39 -45.10 -8.74 24.96
N PHE A 40 -44.09 -8.65 24.15
CA PHE A 40 -43.06 -9.69 24.05
C PHE A 40 -41.72 -9.11 23.57
N MET A 41 -40.65 -9.69 24.06
CA MET A 41 -39.31 -9.36 23.64
C MET A 41 -38.48 -10.67 23.63
N ASN A 42 -37.78 -10.97 22.53
CA ASN A 42 -36.90 -12.12 22.48
C ASN A 42 -35.58 -11.88 23.24
N ASP A 43 -34.81 -12.94 23.50
CA ASP A 43 -33.59 -12.83 24.29
C ASP A 43 -32.51 -11.97 23.64
N GLU A 44 -32.48 -11.92 22.31
CA GLU A 44 -31.56 -11.04 21.58
C GLU A 44 -31.95 -9.55 21.75
N ALA A 45 -33.24 -9.21 21.73
CA ALA A 45 -33.66 -7.85 21.98
C ALA A 45 -33.38 -7.41 23.42
N LYS A 46 -33.52 -8.31 24.41
CA LYS A 46 -33.16 -8.02 25.82
C LYS A 46 -31.68 -7.71 25.96
N LYS A 47 -30.80 -8.50 25.30
CA LYS A 47 -29.36 -8.26 25.29
C LYS A 47 -29.04 -6.92 24.61
N TYR A 48 -29.69 -6.65 23.49
CA TYR A 48 -29.45 -5.46 22.68
C TYR A 48 -29.78 -4.16 23.45
N ILE A 49 -30.93 -4.14 24.19
CA ILE A 49 -31.32 -2.99 25.00
C ILE A 49 -30.73 -3.06 26.42
N LYS A 50 -29.92 -4.08 26.73
CA LYS A 50 -29.29 -4.28 28.05
C LYS A 50 -30.26 -4.46 29.21
N ILE A 51 -31.38 -5.15 28.97
CA ILE A 51 -32.40 -5.44 29.98
C ILE A 51 -32.04 -6.72 30.76
N LYS A 52 -32.26 -6.72 32.08
CA LYS A 52 -32.03 -7.93 32.91
C LYS A 52 -32.98 -9.07 32.50
N LYS A 53 -32.45 -10.31 32.43
CA LYS A 53 -33.13 -11.49 31.85
C LYS A 53 -34.50 -11.83 32.49
N ASN A 54 -34.82 -11.46 33.73
CA ASN A 54 -35.97 -11.91 34.49
C ASN A 54 -37.01 -10.79 34.78
N ILE A 55 -37.22 -9.90 33.82
CA ILE A 55 -38.22 -8.84 33.99
C ILE A 55 -39.56 -9.32 33.48
N ASN A 56 -40.62 -9.15 34.31
CA ASN A 56 -41.99 -9.35 33.90
C ASN A 56 -42.44 -8.08 33.11
N PHE A 57 -42.71 -8.22 31.82
CA PHE A 57 -43.03 -7.12 30.91
C PHE A 57 -44.49 -6.61 31.06
N ASN A 58 -45.31 -7.23 31.91
CA ASN A 58 -46.68 -6.76 32.13
C ASN A 58 -46.65 -5.31 32.65
N ASN A 59 -47.10 -4.36 31.84
CA ASN A 59 -47.17 -2.92 32.09
C ASN A 59 -45.87 -2.11 31.92
N ILE A 60 -44.80 -2.66 31.30
CA ILE A 60 -43.61 -1.88 30.98
C ILE A 60 -43.79 -1.20 29.63
N ASN A 61 -43.58 0.11 29.58
CA ASN A 61 -43.53 0.87 28.33
C ASN A 61 -42.15 0.76 27.70
N ILE A 62 -42.08 0.62 26.38
CA ILE A 62 -40.79 0.58 25.66
C ILE A 62 -39.94 1.84 25.91
N TYR A 63 -40.61 2.96 26.13
CA TYR A 63 -39.99 4.25 26.38
C TYR A 63 -39.30 4.35 27.75
N ASP A 64 -39.58 3.43 28.68
CA ASP A 64 -38.88 3.38 29.98
C ASP A 64 -37.38 3.07 29.81
N TYR A 65 -36.95 2.57 28.65
CA TYR A 65 -35.56 2.25 28.31
C TYR A 65 -34.91 3.24 27.36
N LEU A 66 -35.68 4.24 26.86
CA LEU A 66 -35.21 5.26 25.94
C LEU A 66 -35.13 6.63 26.62
N GLU A 67 -34.33 7.52 26.05
CA GLU A 67 -34.26 8.91 26.52
C GLU A 67 -35.57 9.65 26.20
N GLU A 68 -36.04 10.50 27.12
CA GLU A 68 -37.36 11.18 27.08
C GLU A 68 -37.59 11.99 25.78
N LYS A 69 -36.52 12.52 25.21
CA LYS A 69 -36.54 13.26 23.93
C LYS A 69 -37.12 12.44 22.77
N PHE A 70 -36.96 11.11 22.79
CA PHE A 70 -37.41 10.20 21.72
C PHE A 70 -38.84 9.70 21.93
N TYR A 71 -39.44 9.97 23.09
CA TYR A 71 -40.78 9.51 23.42
C TYR A 71 -41.83 10.06 22.45
N LYS A 72 -41.90 11.40 22.27
CA LYS A 72 -42.88 12.06 21.41
C LYS A 72 -42.72 11.72 19.93
N GLU A 73 -41.51 11.67 19.45
CA GLU A 73 -41.21 11.28 18.07
C GLU A 73 -41.54 9.81 17.81
N GLY A 74 -41.24 8.92 18.76
CA GLY A 74 -41.55 7.50 18.69
C GLY A 74 -43.03 7.18 18.64
N LEU A 75 -43.88 7.89 19.43
CA LEU A 75 -45.34 7.76 19.40
C LEU A 75 -45.91 8.07 18.02
N LEU A 76 -45.57 9.22 17.44
CA LEU A 76 -46.00 9.62 16.10
C LEU A 76 -45.59 8.59 15.03
N LYS A 77 -44.44 7.96 15.19
CA LYS A 77 -43.97 6.93 14.26
C LYS A 77 -44.74 5.62 14.41
N ILE A 78 -45.10 5.21 15.63
CA ILE A 78 -45.92 4.02 15.88
C ILE A 78 -47.31 4.19 15.31
N ASP A 79 -47.94 5.36 15.48
CA ASP A 79 -49.24 5.66 14.89
C ASP A 79 -49.19 5.65 13.36
N ASN A 80 -48.13 6.19 12.76
CA ASN A 80 -47.93 6.10 11.33
C ASN A 80 -47.74 4.65 10.84
N ILE A 81 -47.10 3.78 11.62
CA ILE A 81 -46.95 2.36 11.32
C ILE A 81 -48.30 1.66 11.39
N LYS A 82 -49.13 1.94 12.39
CA LYS A 82 -50.50 1.39 12.52
C LYS A 82 -51.39 1.76 11.33
N ASN A 83 -51.19 2.95 10.78
CA ASN A 83 -51.97 3.44 9.63
C ASN A 83 -51.38 2.99 8.27
N SER A 84 -50.22 2.31 8.25
CA SER A 84 -49.58 1.82 7.05
C SER A 84 -50.00 0.37 6.76
N THR A 85 -50.32 0.07 5.50
CA THR A 85 -50.52 -1.30 5.03
C THR A 85 -49.18 -1.84 4.55
N GLY A 86 -48.47 -2.63 5.40
CA GLY A 86 -47.24 -3.29 4.98
C GLY A 86 -46.07 -3.16 5.96
N ILE A 87 -44.85 -3.33 5.42
CA ILE A 87 -43.63 -3.27 6.20
C ILE A 87 -43.03 -1.88 6.09
N THR A 88 -42.81 -1.22 7.21
CA THR A 88 -42.16 0.08 7.30
C THR A 88 -40.69 -0.10 7.71
N TYR A 89 -39.77 0.57 7.01
CA TYR A 89 -38.37 0.59 7.34
C TYR A 89 -37.97 1.96 7.87
N LEU A 90 -37.33 1.99 9.05
CA LEU A 90 -36.90 3.22 9.70
C LEU A 90 -35.38 3.10 10.00
N ASN A 91 -34.61 4.13 9.64
CA ASN A 91 -33.21 4.26 10.04
C ASN A 91 -33.15 5.28 11.18
N GLU A 92 -32.85 4.84 12.39
CA GLU A 92 -32.95 5.63 13.58
C GLU A 92 -31.70 5.63 14.43
N LYS A 93 -31.53 6.72 15.17
CA LYS A 93 -30.59 6.79 16.30
C LYS A 93 -31.42 6.65 17.58
N ILE A 94 -31.22 5.56 18.30
CA ILE A 94 -31.86 5.32 19.59
C ILE A 94 -30.85 5.66 20.68
N ILE A 95 -31.23 6.50 21.64
CA ILE A 95 -30.41 6.79 22.81
C ILE A 95 -31.01 6.06 24.00
N LEU A 96 -30.25 5.15 24.58
CA LEU A 96 -30.63 4.44 25.78
C LEU A 96 -30.49 5.33 27.03
N LYS A 97 -31.25 5.01 28.12
CA LYS A 97 -31.14 5.76 29.38
C LYS A 97 -29.74 5.86 29.98
N ASN A 98 -28.82 4.98 29.59
CA ASN A 98 -27.41 5.04 29.98
C ASN A 98 -26.56 5.99 29.13
N GLY A 99 -27.17 6.74 28.20
CA GLY A 99 -26.51 7.67 27.29
C GLY A 99 -25.89 7.00 26.05
N GLU A 100 -26.00 5.69 25.89
CA GLU A 100 -25.46 4.98 24.72
C GLU A 100 -26.33 5.24 23.49
N ILE A 101 -25.66 5.61 22.39
CA ILE A 101 -26.31 5.88 21.10
C ILE A 101 -26.19 4.64 20.20
N LEU A 102 -27.32 4.08 19.84
CA LEU A 102 -27.47 2.96 18.91
C LEU A 102 -27.98 3.46 17.56
N LYS A 103 -27.22 3.28 16.50
CA LYS A 103 -27.71 3.46 15.13
C LYS A 103 -28.34 2.16 14.66
N VAL A 104 -29.62 2.16 14.39
CA VAL A 104 -30.41 0.96 14.09
C VAL A 104 -31.25 1.14 12.85
N ASP A 105 -31.37 0.08 12.07
CA ASP A 105 -32.40 -0.05 11.06
C ASP A 105 -33.55 -0.86 11.67
N LEU A 106 -34.70 -0.26 11.77
CA LEU A 106 -35.91 -0.88 12.27
C LEU A 106 -36.75 -1.36 11.10
N ARG A 107 -37.27 -2.57 11.23
CA ARG A 107 -38.29 -3.11 10.36
C ARG A 107 -39.53 -3.32 11.19
N CYS A 108 -40.59 -2.57 10.90
CA CYS A 108 -41.83 -2.53 11.67
C CYS A 108 -42.98 -2.98 10.80
N PHE A 109 -43.93 -3.72 11.38
CA PHE A 109 -45.19 -4.09 10.75
C PHE A 109 -46.27 -4.38 11.79
N VAL A 110 -47.53 -4.22 11.39
CA VAL A 110 -48.68 -4.50 12.24
C VAL A 110 -49.09 -5.97 12.09
N LEU A 111 -49.39 -6.58 13.23
CA LEU A 111 -49.92 -7.94 13.33
C LEU A 111 -51.32 -7.85 13.90
N ASP A 112 -52.33 -8.33 13.20
CA ASP A 112 -53.67 -8.54 13.74
C ASP A 112 -53.75 -9.98 14.30
N LEU A 113 -54.03 -10.08 15.59
CA LEU A 113 -54.20 -11.36 16.26
C LEU A 113 -55.58 -11.35 16.94
N ASN A 114 -56.55 -11.96 16.30
CA ASN A 114 -57.97 -12.06 16.77
C ASN A 114 -58.67 -10.70 17.00
N GLY A 115 -58.44 -9.73 16.13
CA GLY A 115 -58.99 -8.40 16.21
C GLY A 115 -58.27 -7.45 17.17
N GLU A 116 -57.10 -7.86 17.65
CA GLU A 116 -56.22 -7.00 18.43
C GLU A 116 -54.95 -6.71 17.61
N GLU A 117 -54.57 -5.43 17.54
CA GLU A 117 -53.41 -4.97 16.80
C GLU A 117 -52.15 -4.98 17.66
N PHE A 118 -51.08 -5.54 17.10
CA PHE A 118 -49.75 -5.54 17.68
C PHE A 118 -48.76 -4.94 16.69
N VAL A 119 -47.78 -4.20 17.18
CA VAL A 119 -46.66 -3.70 16.37
C VAL A 119 -45.44 -4.56 16.61
N SER A 120 -44.95 -5.21 15.56
CA SER A 120 -43.71 -5.96 15.60
C SER A 120 -42.57 -5.08 15.12
N ILE A 121 -41.51 -4.97 15.91
CA ILE A 121 -40.29 -4.22 15.63
C ILE A 121 -39.13 -5.21 15.60
N SER A 122 -38.48 -5.32 14.47
CA SER A 122 -37.23 -6.07 14.33
C SER A 122 -36.05 -5.11 14.11
N ILE A 123 -35.02 -5.26 14.90
CA ILE A 123 -33.82 -4.40 14.85
C ILE A 123 -32.75 -5.09 14.01
N LYS A 124 -32.31 -4.43 12.96
CA LYS A 124 -31.13 -4.88 12.17
C LYS A 124 -29.88 -4.23 12.72
N ASN A 125 -28.97 -5.03 13.23
CA ASN A 125 -27.70 -4.53 13.75
C ASN A 125 -26.74 -4.22 12.60
N ASN A 126 -26.58 -2.95 12.26
CA ASN A 126 -25.68 -2.51 11.21
C ASN A 126 -24.20 -2.49 11.63
N VAL A 127 -23.91 -2.57 12.93
CA VAL A 127 -22.53 -2.59 13.45
C VAL A 127 -21.79 -3.84 12.95
N LEU A 128 -22.39 -5.03 13.09
CA LEU A 128 -21.82 -6.28 12.59
C LEU A 128 -21.64 -6.29 11.07
N LEU A 129 -22.56 -5.66 10.32
CA LEU A 129 -22.45 -5.53 8.86
C LEU A 129 -21.28 -4.60 8.45
N GLN A 130 -21.10 -3.49 9.19
CA GLN A 130 -19.99 -2.56 8.94
C GLN A 130 -18.64 -3.17 9.35
N GLU A 131 -18.56 -3.88 10.46
CA GLU A 131 -17.36 -4.60 10.88
C GLU A 131 -16.98 -5.69 9.90
N ASN A 132 -17.94 -6.50 9.47
CA ASN A 132 -17.71 -7.51 8.44
C ASN A 132 -17.23 -6.89 7.13
N LYS A 133 -17.84 -5.77 6.68
CA LYS A 133 -17.41 -5.08 5.48
C LYS A 133 -15.97 -4.57 5.60
N LYS A 134 -15.59 -3.94 6.70
CA LYS A 134 -14.20 -3.53 6.96
C LYS A 134 -13.25 -4.72 6.95
N LEU A 135 -13.63 -5.82 7.60
CA LEU A 135 -12.81 -7.02 7.65
C LEU A 135 -12.61 -7.63 6.26
N TYR A 136 -13.66 -7.63 5.41
CA TYR A 136 -13.54 -8.06 4.02
C TYR A 136 -12.62 -7.14 3.20
N GLU A 137 -12.72 -5.82 3.37
CA GLU A 137 -11.85 -4.85 2.71
C GLU A 137 -10.38 -5.04 3.12
N GLU A 138 -10.11 -5.26 4.41
CA GLU A 138 -8.75 -5.57 4.92
C GLU A 138 -8.24 -6.91 4.38
N LEU A 139 -9.09 -7.92 4.31
CA LEU A 139 -8.73 -9.25 3.82
C LEU A 139 -8.39 -9.21 2.32
N GLU A 140 -9.15 -8.47 1.52
CA GLU A 140 -8.84 -8.27 0.09
C GLU A 140 -7.54 -7.47 -0.10
N LYS A 141 -7.31 -6.43 0.71
CA LYS A 141 -6.04 -5.69 0.69
C LYS A 141 -4.85 -6.61 0.99
N ASN A 142 -4.95 -7.40 2.06
CA ASN A 142 -3.92 -8.37 2.43
C ASN A 142 -3.67 -9.40 1.32
N LYS A 143 -4.72 -9.91 0.66
CA LYS A 143 -4.57 -10.83 -0.48
C LYS A 143 -3.83 -10.20 -1.65
N VAL A 144 -4.10 -8.92 -1.96
CA VAL A 144 -3.40 -8.19 -3.03
C VAL A 144 -1.92 -8.05 -2.67
N GLU A 145 -1.59 -7.66 -1.45
CA GLU A 145 -0.21 -7.54 -0.97
C GLU A 145 0.53 -8.88 -1.02
N HIS A 146 -0.10 -9.98 -0.58
CA HIS A 146 0.49 -11.32 -0.67
C HIS A 146 0.77 -11.75 -2.12
N ARG A 147 -0.15 -11.46 -3.06
CA ARG A 147 0.06 -11.75 -4.48
C ARG A 147 1.22 -10.93 -5.07
N GLN A 148 1.33 -9.67 -4.67
CA GLN A 148 2.43 -8.80 -5.10
C GLN A 148 3.78 -9.31 -4.58
N ARG A 149 3.86 -9.70 -3.30
CA ARG A 149 5.05 -10.32 -2.70
C ARG A 149 5.44 -11.63 -3.40
N ALA A 150 4.46 -12.50 -3.70
CA ALA A 150 4.72 -13.76 -4.40
C ALA A 150 5.31 -13.51 -5.82
N LYS A 151 4.74 -12.57 -6.57
CA LYS A 151 5.29 -12.16 -7.88
C LYS A 151 6.71 -11.62 -7.75
N PHE A 152 6.97 -10.84 -6.72
CA PHE A 152 8.30 -10.31 -6.43
C PHE A 152 9.35 -11.41 -6.23
N TYR A 153 9.07 -12.38 -5.36
CA TYR A 153 10.00 -13.50 -5.15
C TYR A 153 10.22 -14.32 -6.42
N ALA A 154 9.18 -14.50 -7.23
CA ALA A 154 9.32 -15.17 -8.52
C ALA A 154 10.22 -14.38 -9.48
N ASN A 155 10.04 -13.06 -9.57
CA ASN A 155 10.85 -12.19 -10.42
C ASN A 155 12.33 -12.15 -9.93
N ILE A 156 12.56 -12.00 -8.62
CA ILE A 156 13.93 -12.06 -8.06
C ILE A 156 14.60 -13.38 -8.43
N SER A 157 13.88 -14.49 -8.25
CA SER A 157 14.44 -15.82 -8.57
C SER A 157 14.83 -15.93 -10.04
N HIS A 158 14.04 -15.37 -10.93
CA HIS A 158 14.34 -15.30 -12.36
C HIS A 158 15.56 -14.40 -12.64
N ASP A 159 15.58 -13.18 -12.06
CA ASP A 159 16.63 -12.20 -12.26
C ASP A 159 18.01 -12.64 -11.67
N LEU A 160 17.98 -13.47 -10.63
CA LEU A 160 19.19 -14.12 -10.09
C LEU A 160 19.65 -15.30 -10.96
N LYS A 161 18.70 -16.09 -11.49
CA LYS A 161 19.01 -17.29 -12.28
C LYS A 161 19.70 -16.93 -13.60
N THR A 162 19.31 -15.83 -14.24
CA THR A 162 19.87 -15.41 -15.53
C THR A 162 21.37 -15.14 -15.46
N PRO A 163 21.91 -14.25 -14.61
CA PRO A 163 23.35 -14.01 -14.53
C PRO A 163 24.13 -15.23 -14.03
N ILE A 164 23.55 -16.06 -13.15
CA ILE A 164 24.17 -17.31 -12.70
C ILE A 164 24.37 -18.28 -13.87
N ASN A 165 23.36 -18.46 -14.72
CA ASN A 165 23.46 -19.31 -15.90
C ASN A 165 24.49 -18.79 -16.91
N ILE A 166 24.59 -17.45 -17.09
CA ILE A 166 25.59 -16.84 -17.97
C ILE A 166 27.00 -17.11 -17.41
N ILE A 167 27.22 -16.92 -16.10
CA ILE A 167 28.48 -17.22 -15.43
C ILE A 167 28.83 -18.70 -15.63
N TYR A 168 27.90 -19.60 -15.40
CA TYR A 168 28.11 -21.04 -15.54
C TYR A 168 28.49 -21.40 -16.99
N SER A 169 27.76 -20.89 -17.99
CA SER A 169 28.05 -21.10 -19.40
C SER A 169 29.42 -20.51 -19.81
N ALA A 170 29.77 -19.34 -19.29
CA ALA A 170 31.07 -18.73 -19.55
C ALA A 170 32.23 -19.59 -19.02
N ILE A 171 32.09 -20.17 -17.82
CA ILE A 171 33.07 -21.12 -17.26
C ILE A 171 33.23 -22.35 -18.15
N GLN A 172 32.12 -22.92 -18.68
CA GLN A 172 32.19 -24.06 -19.59
C GLN A 172 32.98 -23.73 -20.87
N VAL A 173 32.72 -22.55 -21.47
CA VAL A 173 33.47 -22.11 -22.66
C VAL A 173 34.93 -21.86 -22.34
N MET A 174 35.24 -21.29 -21.18
CA MET A 174 36.64 -21.08 -20.75
C MET A 174 37.38 -22.40 -20.59
N ASN A 175 36.75 -23.43 -20.04
CA ASN A 175 37.37 -24.76 -19.93
C ASN A 175 37.73 -25.33 -21.31
N MET A 176 36.80 -25.23 -22.28
CA MET A 176 37.08 -25.64 -23.68
C MET A 176 38.17 -24.79 -24.36
N ALA A 177 38.24 -23.50 -24.02
CA ALA A 177 39.26 -22.60 -24.57
C ALA A 177 40.66 -22.88 -23.99
N LEU A 178 40.72 -23.29 -22.72
CA LEU A 178 41.98 -23.75 -22.07
C LEU A 178 42.57 -24.96 -22.78
N ASP A 179 41.74 -25.97 -23.10
CA ASP A 179 42.18 -27.17 -23.84
C ASP A 179 42.74 -26.83 -25.22
N ASN A 180 42.21 -25.77 -25.83
CA ASN A 180 42.62 -25.29 -27.15
C ASN A 180 43.66 -24.14 -27.12
N LYS A 181 44.17 -23.74 -25.95
CA LYS A 181 45.14 -22.64 -25.73
C LYS A 181 44.69 -21.28 -26.31
N LYS A 182 43.40 -20.98 -26.32
CA LYS A 182 42.84 -19.73 -26.85
C LYS A 182 42.72 -18.67 -25.75
N ILE A 183 43.82 -17.95 -25.48
CA ILE A 183 43.93 -16.97 -24.38
C ILE A 183 42.94 -15.83 -24.54
N ASP A 184 42.80 -15.24 -25.74
CA ASP A 184 41.86 -14.12 -26.00
C ASP A 184 40.41 -14.49 -25.67
N THR A 185 40.02 -15.76 -25.90
CA THR A 185 38.71 -16.25 -25.55
C THR A 185 38.53 -16.29 -24.04
N ILE A 186 39.56 -16.70 -23.30
CA ILE A 186 39.53 -16.78 -21.84
C ILE A 186 39.35 -15.37 -21.24
N GLU A 187 40.13 -14.39 -21.71
CA GLU A 187 40.06 -13.00 -21.25
C GLU A 187 38.66 -12.40 -21.47
N LYS A 188 38.08 -12.60 -22.67
CA LYS A 188 36.74 -12.18 -22.98
C LYS A 188 35.70 -12.75 -22.01
N TYR A 189 35.76 -14.06 -21.70
CA TYR A 189 34.77 -14.68 -20.80
C TYR A 189 35.00 -14.36 -19.33
N ILE A 190 36.22 -14.00 -18.90
CA ILE A 190 36.52 -13.41 -17.60
C ILE A 190 35.74 -12.09 -17.45
N GLY A 191 35.72 -11.22 -18.48
CA GLY A 191 34.93 -9.99 -18.52
C GLY A 191 33.44 -10.28 -18.33
N VAL A 192 32.90 -11.24 -19.07
CA VAL A 192 31.49 -11.66 -18.96
C VAL A 192 31.14 -12.14 -17.55
N ILE A 193 32.00 -12.96 -16.93
CA ILE A 193 31.79 -13.42 -15.55
C ILE A 193 31.78 -12.24 -14.58
N LYS A 194 32.76 -11.36 -14.66
CA LYS A 194 32.90 -10.18 -13.81
C LYS A 194 31.68 -9.28 -13.89
N GLN A 195 31.19 -8.99 -15.10
CA GLN A 195 30.00 -8.20 -15.34
C GLN A 195 28.77 -8.82 -14.69
N ASN A 196 28.54 -10.12 -14.82
CA ASN A 196 27.41 -10.80 -14.24
C ASN A 196 27.51 -10.94 -12.72
N CYS A 197 28.70 -11.03 -12.14
CA CYS A 197 28.92 -10.92 -10.69
C CYS A 197 28.49 -9.54 -10.15
N TYR A 198 28.82 -8.44 -10.83
CA TYR A 198 28.38 -7.10 -10.44
C TYR A 198 26.86 -6.94 -10.56
N ARG A 199 26.22 -7.53 -11.60
CA ARG A 199 24.74 -7.56 -11.71
C ARG A 199 24.11 -8.28 -10.52
N LEU A 200 24.68 -9.41 -10.08
CA LEU A 200 24.22 -10.12 -8.89
C LEU A 200 24.39 -9.28 -7.62
N LEU A 201 25.54 -8.65 -7.43
CA LEU A 201 25.80 -7.77 -6.29
C LEU A 201 24.80 -6.61 -6.22
N ARG A 202 24.51 -5.99 -7.38
CA ARG A 202 23.48 -4.93 -7.47
C ARG A 202 22.11 -5.43 -7.03
N LEU A 203 21.67 -6.57 -7.54
CA LEU A 203 20.37 -7.16 -7.17
C LEU A 203 20.29 -7.45 -5.66
N VAL A 204 21.31 -8.10 -5.11
CA VAL A 204 21.35 -8.41 -3.66
C VAL A 204 21.36 -7.14 -2.82
N ASN A 205 22.17 -6.13 -3.17
CA ASN A 205 22.21 -4.86 -2.46
C ASN A 205 20.86 -4.13 -2.50
N ASN A 206 20.18 -4.14 -3.65
CA ASN A 206 18.85 -3.53 -3.77
C ASN A 206 17.82 -4.22 -2.88
N ILE A 207 17.83 -5.56 -2.83
CA ILE A 207 16.93 -6.34 -1.96
C ILE A 207 17.22 -6.06 -0.48
N VAL A 208 18.49 -6.11 -0.08
CA VAL A 208 18.89 -5.89 1.33
C VAL A 208 18.54 -4.47 1.78
N ASN A 209 18.82 -3.46 0.95
CA ASN A 209 18.54 -2.07 1.30
C ASN A 209 17.03 -1.81 1.38
N THR A 210 16.25 -2.34 0.44
CA THR A 210 14.79 -2.25 0.46
C THR A 210 14.23 -2.86 1.75
N ASN A 211 14.69 -4.06 2.13
CA ASN A 211 14.27 -4.72 3.37
C ASN A 211 14.68 -3.95 4.63
N LYS A 212 15.89 -3.36 4.66
CA LYS A 212 16.35 -2.52 5.80
C LYS A 212 15.51 -1.27 5.98
N ILE A 213 15.12 -0.63 4.88
CA ILE A 213 14.26 0.57 4.91
C ILE A 213 12.86 0.18 5.39
N GLU A 214 12.28 -0.91 4.88
CA GLU A 214 10.95 -1.41 5.29
C GLU A 214 10.85 -1.74 6.77
N SER A 215 11.86 -2.41 7.29
CA SER A 215 11.90 -2.80 8.71
C SER A 215 12.17 -1.62 9.65
N GLY A 216 12.32 -0.40 9.11
CA GLY A 216 12.72 0.77 9.92
C GLY A 216 14.13 0.67 10.51
N CYS A 217 14.90 -0.34 10.10
CA CYS A 217 16.26 -0.56 10.62
C CYS A 217 17.32 0.31 9.92
N CYS A 218 16.94 1.03 8.86
CA CYS A 218 17.85 1.92 8.15
C CYS A 218 17.87 3.30 8.86
N LYS A 219 19.00 3.66 9.41
CA LYS A 219 19.23 5.00 9.97
C LYS A 219 19.90 5.87 8.92
N ILE A 220 19.30 7.01 8.62
CA ILE A 220 19.88 8.04 7.76
C ILE A 220 21.00 8.77 8.52
N LYS A 221 22.13 9.01 7.86
CA LYS A 221 23.26 9.78 8.39
C LYS A 221 23.29 11.15 7.75
N LEU A 222 22.53 12.08 8.30
CA LEU A 222 22.48 13.43 7.82
C LEU A 222 23.77 14.20 8.18
N ASN A 223 24.54 14.63 7.18
CA ASN A 223 25.69 15.50 7.30
C ASN A 223 25.49 16.74 6.38
N ASN A 224 26.11 17.86 6.73
CA ASN A 224 26.10 19.05 5.89
C ASN A 224 27.00 18.83 4.68
N ASN A 225 26.41 18.62 3.52
CA ASN A 225 27.13 18.36 2.26
C ASN A 225 26.78 19.42 1.21
N ASN A 226 27.72 19.78 0.37
CA ASN A 226 27.44 20.57 -0.83
C ASN A 226 26.78 19.66 -1.88
N ILE A 227 25.47 19.83 -2.07
CA ILE A 227 24.68 18.99 -2.98
C ILE A 227 25.07 19.22 -4.45
N VAL A 228 25.49 20.40 -4.82
CA VAL A 228 25.91 20.73 -6.19
C VAL A 228 27.15 19.92 -6.55
N SER A 229 28.22 20.06 -5.76
CA SER A 229 29.47 19.30 -5.98
C SER A 229 29.24 17.80 -5.91
N LEU A 230 28.35 17.34 -5.00
CA LEU A 230 28.04 15.90 -4.90
C LEU A 230 27.41 15.37 -6.20
N VAL A 231 26.43 16.07 -6.76
CA VAL A 231 25.76 15.64 -8.00
C VAL A 231 26.71 15.76 -9.20
N GLU A 232 27.50 16.83 -9.27
CA GLU A 232 28.52 17.03 -10.32
C GLU A 232 29.57 15.93 -10.32
N ASP A 233 30.13 15.57 -9.15
CA ASP A 233 31.09 14.47 -8.99
C ASP A 233 30.50 13.14 -9.50
N ILE A 234 29.22 12.89 -9.20
CA ILE A 234 28.55 11.68 -9.66
C ILE A 234 28.40 11.68 -11.18
N VAL A 235 27.92 12.77 -11.78
CA VAL A 235 27.74 12.90 -13.23
C VAL A 235 29.08 12.72 -13.93
N THR A 236 30.12 13.38 -13.45
CA THR A 236 31.48 13.26 -14.00
C THR A 236 32.01 11.82 -13.93
N SER A 237 31.74 11.13 -12.83
CA SER A 237 32.22 9.73 -12.64
C SER A 237 31.59 8.73 -13.60
N VAL A 238 30.44 9.02 -14.19
CA VAL A 238 29.72 8.14 -15.12
C VAL A 238 29.71 8.63 -16.57
N SER A 239 30.27 9.81 -16.86
CA SER A 239 30.24 10.45 -18.19
C SER A 239 30.79 9.51 -19.28
N THR A 240 31.98 8.95 -19.09
CA THR A 240 32.61 8.00 -20.04
C THR A 240 31.73 6.78 -20.31
N TYR A 241 31.05 6.26 -19.28
CA TYR A 241 30.12 5.13 -19.46
C TYR A 241 28.89 5.51 -20.29
N VAL A 242 28.33 6.67 -20.02
CA VAL A 242 27.16 7.18 -20.76
C VAL A 242 27.52 7.42 -22.22
N GLU A 243 28.69 8.02 -22.50
CA GLU A 243 29.22 8.25 -23.84
C GLU A 243 29.47 6.92 -24.59
N ASN A 244 30.03 5.91 -23.95
CA ASN A 244 30.22 4.58 -24.54
C ASN A 244 28.91 3.87 -24.90
N ASN A 245 27.79 4.33 -24.36
CA ASN A 245 26.44 3.89 -24.71
C ASN A 245 25.76 4.80 -25.75
N ASP A 246 26.50 5.60 -26.52
CA ASP A 246 26.00 6.58 -27.49
C ASP A 246 24.98 7.55 -26.88
N MET A 247 25.28 8.07 -25.72
CA MET A 247 24.47 9.10 -25.05
C MET A 247 25.35 10.24 -24.60
N ASP A 248 24.81 11.46 -24.66
CA ASP A 248 25.44 12.63 -24.04
C ASP A 248 24.89 12.83 -22.64
N ILE A 249 25.72 13.24 -21.68
CA ILE A 249 25.29 13.65 -20.35
C ILE A 249 25.76 15.07 -20.07
N ILE A 250 24.84 15.92 -19.62
CA ILE A 250 25.08 17.32 -19.33
C ILE A 250 24.66 17.58 -17.88
N PHE A 251 25.54 18.25 -17.13
CA PHE A 251 25.23 18.79 -15.82
C PHE A 251 25.04 20.30 -15.92
N ASP A 252 24.00 20.83 -15.27
CA ASP A 252 23.67 22.24 -15.26
C ASP A 252 23.17 22.68 -13.87
N THR A 253 23.43 23.90 -13.46
CA THR A 253 23.06 24.40 -12.13
C THR A 253 22.88 25.93 -12.14
N ASP A 254 21.96 26.42 -11.32
CA ASP A 254 21.73 27.86 -11.10
C ASP A 254 22.54 28.41 -9.91
N THR A 255 23.31 27.59 -9.20
CA THR A 255 24.13 27.98 -8.05
C THR A 255 25.45 27.18 -8.01
N GLU A 256 26.54 27.80 -7.60
CA GLU A 256 27.85 27.14 -7.50
C GLU A 256 27.97 26.27 -6.24
N GLU A 257 27.29 26.65 -5.17
CA GLU A 257 27.36 25.96 -3.87
C GLU A 257 26.03 26.01 -3.12
N LYS A 258 25.57 24.84 -2.66
CA LYS A 258 24.43 24.73 -1.76
C LYS A 258 24.65 23.65 -0.73
N ILE A 259 24.82 24.05 0.53
CA ILE A 259 25.06 23.13 1.65
C ILE A 259 23.73 22.75 2.30
N ILE A 260 23.39 21.47 2.26
CA ILE A 260 22.19 20.90 2.90
C ILE A 260 22.53 19.67 3.73
N ALA A 261 21.68 19.35 4.70
CA ALA A 261 21.78 18.12 5.47
C ALA A 261 21.28 16.93 4.66
N CYS A 262 22.18 16.10 4.16
CA CYS A 262 21.85 14.89 3.42
C CYS A 262 22.83 13.74 3.72
N ASP A 263 22.39 12.51 3.46
CA ASP A 263 23.24 11.33 3.48
C ASP A 263 23.86 11.15 2.08
N LYS A 264 25.18 11.43 1.99
CA LYS A 264 25.93 11.42 0.75
C LYS A 264 25.78 10.09 -0.01
N ASP A 265 25.94 8.95 0.68
CA ASP A 265 25.91 7.63 0.05
C ASP A 265 24.51 7.29 -0.48
N MET A 266 23.47 7.75 0.20
CA MET A 266 22.08 7.56 -0.22
C MET A 266 21.73 8.44 -1.43
N ILE A 267 22.16 9.72 -1.44
CA ILE A 267 21.93 10.61 -2.59
C ILE A 267 22.72 10.14 -3.81
N GLU A 268 23.98 9.72 -3.64
CA GLU A 268 24.76 9.10 -4.71
C GLU A 268 23.98 7.95 -5.36
N ARG A 269 23.41 7.06 -4.53
CA ARG A 269 22.62 5.93 -5.02
C ARG A 269 21.35 6.35 -5.76
N VAL A 270 20.68 7.43 -5.31
CA VAL A 270 19.52 8.00 -6.01
C VAL A 270 19.92 8.44 -7.41
N VAL A 271 20.94 9.28 -7.53
CA VAL A 271 21.36 9.86 -8.81
C VAL A 271 21.86 8.78 -9.76
N LEU A 272 22.71 7.85 -9.29
CA LEU A 272 23.20 6.71 -10.09
C LEU A 272 22.06 5.82 -10.60
N ASN A 273 21.05 5.57 -9.76
CA ASN A 273 19.89 4.76 -10.17
C ASN A 273 19.08 5.45 -11.28
N LEU A 274 18.88 6.77 -11.19
CA LEU A 274 18.17 7.54 -12.20
C LEU A 274 18.96 7.56 -13.53
N ILE A 275 20.26 7.84 -13.51
CA ILE A 275 21.11 7.83 -14.70
C ILE A 275 21.16 6.43 -15.34
N SER A 276 21.29 5.38 -14.53
CA SER A 276 21.26 4.00 -15.01
C SER A 276 19.94 3.64 -15.70
N ASN A 277 18.82 4.12 -15.18
CA ASN A 277 17.52 3.94 -15.83
C ASN A 277 17.46 4.68 -17.18
N SER A 278 17.98 5.91 -17.26
CA SER A 278 18.03 6.69 -18.50
C SER A 278 18.86 5.98 -19.58
N VAL A 279 20.01 5.41 -19.24
CA VAL A 279 20.83 4.62 -20.18
C VAL A 279 20.09 3.36 -20.62
N LYS A 280 19.49 2.65 -19.67
CA LYS A 280 18.79 1.39 -19.92
C LYS A 280 17.58 1.55 -20.85
N TYR A 281 16.86 2.65 -20.74
CA TYR A 281 15.62 2.90 -21.49
C TYR A 281 15.80 3.91 -22.62
N LYS A 282 17.01 3.98 -23.16
CA LYS A 282 17.36 4.78 -24.35
C LYS A 282 16.53 4.34 -25.55
N GLN A 283 16.15 5.30 -26.39
CA GLN A 283 15.59 5.02 -27.73
C GLN A 283 16.69 4.68 -28.72
N LYS A 284 16.29 4.16 -29.89
CA LYS A 284 17.21 4.00 -31.03
C LYS A 284 17.70 5.37 -31.49
N GLY A 285 19.01 5.53 -31.65
CA GLY A 285 19.67 6.78 -32.02
C GLY A 285 20.48 7.35 -30.86
N LYS A 286 20.94 8.60 -31.01
CA LYS A 286 21.75 9.28 -29.98
C LYS A 286 20.86 9.67 -28.79
N GLY A 287 21.22 9.19 -27.61
CA GLY A 287 20.54 9.52 -26.36
C GLY A 287 21.08 10.81 -25.74
N SER A 288 20.32 11.42 -24.86
CA SER A 288 20.76 12.56 -24.02
C SER A 288 20.22 12.45 -22.61
N ILE A 289 21.05 12.79 -21.64
CA ILE A 289 20.69 12.89 -20.23
C ILE A 289 21.06 14.31 -19.77
N GLN A 290 20.14 15.01 -19.15
CA GLN A 290 20.36 16.30 -18.52
C GLN A 290 20.11 16.16 -17.01
N VAL A 291 21.13 16.48 -16.22
CA VAL A 291 21.04 16.52 -14.75
C VAL A 291 21.12 17.97 -14.32
N THR A 292 20.10 18.45 -13.59
CA THR A 292 20.07 19.83 -13.12
C THR A 292 19.95 19.92 -11.61
N VAL A 293 20.61 20.92 -11.02
CA VAL A 293 20.45 21.27 -9.60
C VAL A 293 20.01 22.72 -9.52
N GLN A 294 18.91 22.99 -8.82
CA GLN A 294 18.34 24.33 -8.65
C GLN A 294 18.12 24.66 -7.18
N ASP A 295 18.51 25.86 -6.78
CA ASP A 295 18.23 26.39 -5.45
C ASP A 295 16.89 27.15 -5.44
N LYS A 296 15.96 26.74 -4.58
CA LYS A 296 14.66 27.37 -4.36
C LYS A 296 14.49 27.81 -2.89
N GLU A 297 15.52 28.50 -2.38
CA GLU A 297 15.56 28.99 -0.99
C GLU A 297 15.32 27.92 0.08
N ASP A 298 14.08 27.44 0.22
CA ASP A 298 13.66 26.45 1.21
C ASP A 298 13.99 25.01 0.80
N ARG A 299 14.22 24.77 -0.49
CA ARG A 299 14.42 23.42 -1.07
C ARG A 299 15.48 23.48 -2.14
N VAL A 300 16.16 22.36 -2.33
CA VAL A 300 16.98 22.09 -3.50
C VAL A 300 16.23 21.12 -4.39
N ILE A 301 16.13 21.45 -5.66
CA ILE A 301 15.51 20.62 -6.69
C ILE A 301 16.62 19.99 -7.52
N VAL A 302 16.59 18.66 -7.63
CA VAL A 302 17.47 17.93 -8.54
C VAL A 302 16.59 17.23 -9.57
N SER A 303 16.88 17.41 -10.86
CA SER A 303 16.19 16.70 -11.91
C SER A 303 17.14 15.87 -12.78
N VAL A 304 16.66 14.70 -13.20
CA VAL A 304 17.33 13.85 -14.20
C VAL A 304 16.33 13.63 -15.32
N LYS A 305 16.68 14.15 -16.51
CA LYS A 305 15.85 14.13 -17.71
C LYS A 305 16.54 13.36 -18.81
N ASP A 306 15.81 12.46 -19.46
CA ASP A 306 16.28 11.72 -20.63
C ASP A 306 15.34 11.90 -21.84
N ASN A 307 15.83 11.61 -23.03
CA ASN A 307 15.06 11.55 -24.26
C ASN A 307 14.70 10.10 -24.67
N GLY A 308 14.58 9.21 -23.69
CA GLY A 308 14.32 7.78 -23.89
C GLY A 308 12.89 7.45 -24.31
N ILE A 309 12.52 6.18 -24.16
CA ILE A 309 11.20 5.65 -24.56
C ILE A 309 10.03 6.21 -23.77
N GLY A 310 10.27 6.87 -22.66
CA GLY A 310 9.24 7.35 -21.75
C GLY A 310 8.44 6.25 -21.06
N ILE A 311 7.48 6.67 -20.25
CA ILE A 311 6.66 5.81 -19.39
C ILE A 311 5.18 6.01 -19.75
N PRO A 312 4.43 4.95 -20.08
CA PRO A 312 3.00 5.02 -20.35
C PRO A 312 2.21 5.62 -19.17
N GLU A 313 1.20 6.44 -19.47
CA GLU A 313 0.42 7.19 -18.46
C GLU A 313 -0.25 6.29 -17.42
N ASN A 314 -0.72 5.12 -17.85
CA ASN A 314 -1.39 4.14 -16.97
C ASN A 314 -0.51 3.58 -15.85
N ILE A 315 0.83 3.61 -16.00
CA ILE A 315 1.78 3.14 -14.98
C ILE A 315 2.49 4.26 -14.24
N GLN A 316 2.47 5.50 -14.73
CA GLN A 316 3.16 6.63 -14.09
C GLN A 316 2.73 6.84 -12.63
N LYS A 317 1.44 6.70 -12.33
CA LYS A 317 0.92 6.84 -10.95
C LYS A 317 1.50 5.81 -9.97
N ASN A 318 1.95 4.67 -10.48
CA ASN A 318 2.42 3.55 -9.69
C ASN A 318 3.91 3.26 -9.87
N VAL A 319 4.64 4.05 -10.67
CA VAL A 319 6.04 3.77 -11.05
C VAL A 319 7.00 3.73 -9.87
N PHE A 320 6.70 4.45 -8.81
CA PHE A 320 7.44 4.43 -7.54
C PHE A 320 6.98 3.32 -6.59
N ASN A 321 5.89 2.62 -6.91
CA ASN A 321 5.49 1.45 -6.15
C ASN A 321 6.41 0.28 -6.49
N ARG A 322 6.63 -0.58 -5.52
CA ARG A 322 7.47 -1.77 -5.69
C ARG A 322 6.86 -2.70 -6.71
N PHE A 323 7.73 -3.37 -7.47
CA PHE A 323 7.35 -4.45 -8.40
C PHE A 323 6.54 -3.99 -9.62
N VAL A 324 6.45 -2.68 -9.83
CA VAL A 324 5.85 -2.14 -11.05
C VAL A 324 6.87 -2.22 -12.17
N GLN A 325 6.49 -2.93 -13.22
CA GLN A 325 7.26 -3.08 -14.46
C GLN A 325 6.33 -2.78 -15.64
N SER A 326 6.87 -2.19 -16.70
CA SER A 326 6.12 -2.08 -17.94
C SER A 326 6.12 -3.44 -18.65
N ASN A 327 4.94 -4.03 -18.89
CA ASN A 327 4.77 -5.33 -19.57
C ASN A 327 5.05 -5.26 -21.09
N ARG A 328 5.97 -4.44 -21.56
CA ARG A 328 6.30 -4.38 -22.98
C ARG A 328 7.14 -5.59 -23.37
N LYS A 329 6.54 -6.51 -24.10
CA LYS A 329 7.17 -7.71 -24.68
C LYS A 329 8.20 -7.41 -25.80
N GLU A 330 8.36 -6.14 -26.18
CA GLU A 330 9.16 -5.72 -27.35
C GLU A 330 10.60 -5.31 -27.04
N TYR A 331 10.97 -5.23 -25.76
CA TYR A 331 12.35 -4.90 -25.39
C TYR A 331 13.11 -6.17 -25.00
N ASP A 332 14.28 -6.33 -25.59
CA ASP A 332 15.19 -7.47 -25.43
C ASP A 332 15.17 -8.05 -24.02
N LEU A 333 15.13 -9.38 -23.94
CA LEU A 333 15.19 -10.18 -22.71
C LEU A 333 16.42 -9.85 -21.82
N THR A 334 17.38 -9.07 -22.33
CA THR A 334 18.58 -8.61 -21.63
C THR A 334 18.34 -7.44 -20.68
N THR A 335 17.17 -6.74 -20.79
CA THR A 335 16.86 -5.52 -20.02
C THR A 335 15.88 -5.72 -18.86
N CYS A 336 15.70 -6.95 -18.35
CA CYS A 336 14.87 -7.20 -17.18
C CYS A 336 15.27 -6.31 -16.00
N SER A 337 14.34 -5.50 -15.50
CA SER A 337 14.51 -4.71 -14.28
C SER A 337 13.71 -5.30 -13.15
N SER A 338 14.28 -5.42 -11.97
CA SER A 338 13.59 -5.96 -10.78
C SER A 338 12.40 -5.12 -10.31
N GLY A 339 12.18 -3.89 -10.87
CA GLY A 339 11.15 -2.96 -10.41
C GLY A 339 11.41 -2.41 -8.99
N ILE A 340 12.63 -2.52 -8.49
CA ILE A 340 13.03 -2.09 -7.14
C ILE A 340 13.66 -0.70 -7.16
N GLY A 341 14.31 -0.31 -8.28
CA GLY A 341 15.14 0.90 -8.34
C GLY A 341 14.39 2.19 -7.99
N LEU A 342 13.27 2.47 -8.67
CA LEU A 342 12.50 3.69 -8.41
C LEU A 342 11.80 3.67 -7.05
N ALA A 343 11.38 2.51 -6.56
CA ALA A 343 10.84 2.38 -5.20
C ALA A 343 11.90 2.67 -4.14
N LEU A 344 13.15 2.24 -4.35
CA LEU A 344 14.28 2.56 -3.48
C LEU A 344 14.57 4.07 -3.51
N VAL A 345 14.59 4.68 -4.70
CA VAL A 345 14.76 6.14 -4.86
C VAL A 345 13.70 6.89 -4.04
N LYS A 346 12.42 6.55 -4.20
CA LYS A 346 11.32 7.15 -3.43
C LYS A 346 11.54 7.02 -1.93
N SER A 347 11.88 5.81 -1.46
CA SER A 347 12.09 5.57 -0.02
C SER A 347 13.27 6.39 0.53
N ILE A 348 14.35 6.55 -0.23
CA ILE A 348 15.50 7.37 0.18
C ILE A 348 15.09 8.85 0.26
N ILE A 349 14.36 9.36 -0.71
CA ILE A 349 13.91 10.75 -0.72
C ILE A 349 12.93 11.01 0.44
N ASP A 350 12.01 10.09 0.70
CA ASP A 350 11.09 10.19 1.85
C ASP A 350 11.85 10.20 3.19
N MET A 351 12.93 9.43 3.33
CA MET A 351 13.79 9.46 4.53
C MET A 351 14.53 10.80 4.72
N HIS A 352 14.71 11.58 3.64
CA HIS A 352 15.27 12.94 3.69
C HIS A 352 14.20 14.01 3.89
N ASP A 353 12.94 13.66 4.15
CA ASP A 353 11.78 14.57 4.19
C ASP A 353 11.60 15.34 2.86
N GLY A 354 12.01 14.70 1.76
CA GLY A 354 11.92 15.22 0.41
C GLY A 354 10.64 14.83 -0.30
N ASN A 355 10.50 15.32 -1.54
CA ASN A 355 9.43 14.93 -2.44
C ASN A 355 10.00 14.45 -3.77
N ILE A 356 9.28 13.59 -4.50
CA ILE A 356 9.68 13.11 -5.82
C ILE A 356 8.49 13.12 -6.78
N GLN A 357 8.74 13.57 -8.00
CA GLN A 357 7.75 13.68 -9.07
C GLN A 357 8.31 13.10 -10.37
N ILE A 358 7.43 12.74 -11.26
CA ILE A 358 7.77 12.24 -12.59
C ILE A 358 6.97 12.98 -13.65
N ASN A 359 7.66 13.42 -14.70
CA ASN A 359 7.11 13.97 -15.91
C ASN A 359 7.56 13.08 -17.07
N SER A 360 6.68 12.33 -17.66
CA SER A 360 7.06 11.42 -18.74
C SER A 360 5.99 11.39 -19.83
N ARG A 361 6.43 11.28 -21.05
CA ARG A 361 5.56 11.04 -22.19
C ARG A 361 6.15 9.94 -23.06
N GLU A 362 5.33 8.99 -23.41
CA GLU A 362 5.71 7.86 -24.24
C GLU A 362 6.40 8.33 -25.54
N ASN A 363 7.58 7.75 -25.84
CA ASN A 363 8.47 8.10 -26.94
C ASN A 363 9.00 9.55 -26.96
N LYS A 364 8.94 10.26 -25.81
CA LYS A 364 9.51 11.61 -25.65
C LYS A 364 10.50 11.74 -24.51
N GLY A 365 10.66 10.68 -23.72
CA GLY A 365 11.58 10.65 -22.58
C GLY A 365 10.89 10.77 -21.23
N THR A 366 11.72 10.79 -20.21
CA THR A 366 11.31 10.87 -18.80
C THR A 366 12.14 11.92 -18.07
N GLU A 367 11.49 12.68 -17.21
CA GLU A 367 12.11 13.58 -16.26
C GLU A 367 11.68 13.18 -14.86
N ILE A 368 12.62 12.84 -14.00
CA ILE A 368 12.38 12.57 -12.58
C ILE A 368 12.96 13.73 -11.79
N ILE A 369 12.12 14.34 -10.98
CA ILE A 369 12.44 15.53 -10.19
C ILE A 369 12.32 15.15 -8.72
N PHE A 370 13.35 15.39 -7.93
CA PHE A 370 13.26 15.27 -6.48
C PHE A 370 13.68 16.53 -5.78
N GLU A 371 13.04 16.78 -4.65
CA GLU A 371 13.24 17.97 -3.83
C GLU A 371 13.76 17.56 -2.45
N LEU A 372 14.76 18.26 -1.95
CA LEU A 372 15.29 18.08 -0.61
C LEU A 372 15.17 19.38 0.18
N PRO A 373 14.85 19.33 1.49
CA PRO A 373 14.77 20.54 2.32
C PRO A 373 16.13 21.19 2.48
N SER A 374 16.19 22.53 2.32
CA SER A 374 17.40 23.34 2.42
C SER A 374 17.76 23.62 3.90
N ARG A 375 17.82 22.56 4.73
CA ARG A 375 18.17 22.64 6.14
C ARG A 375 19.62 22.18 6.39
N LYS A 376 20.21 22.67 7.49
CA LYS A 376 21.51 22.20 7.99
C LYS A 376 21.32 21.52 9.33
N VAL A 377 22.12 20.50 9.63
CA VAL A 377 22.20 19.92 10.98
C VAL A 377 23.26 20.64 11.78
N LYS A 378 23.03 20.78 13.11
CA LYS A 378 24.03 21.32 14.01
C LYS A 378 25.25 20.37 14.01
N GLU A 379 26.43 20.92 13.87
CA GLU A 379 27.67 20.16 14.00
C GLU A 379 27.80 19.68 15.45
N ASN A 380 27.30 18.50 15.76
CA ASN A 380 27.64 17.79 16.98
C ASN A 380 28.88 16.97 16.66
N GLU A 381 29.99 17.34 17.36
CA GLU A 381 31.22 16.62 17.56
C GLU A 381 31.65 15.67 16.44
N LYS A 382 32.71 16.11 15.75
CA LYS A 382 33.52 15.42 14.76
C LYS A 382 33.55 13.90 14.93
N CYS A 383 32.68 13.16 14.29
CA CYS A 383 33.11 11.89 13.72
C CYS A 383 34.12 12.25 12.62
N LYS A 384 35.40 12.12 12.91
CA LYS A 384 36.45 12.05 11.88
C LYS A 384 36.21 10.76 11.11
N GLU A 385 35.24 10.76 10.19
CA GLU A 385 35.18 9.71 9.18
C GLU A 385 36.30 9.97 8.18
N ILE A 386 37.17 9.01 8.12
CA ILE A 386 38.19 8.88 7.08
C ILE A 386 37.42 8.91 5.75
N TYR A 387 37.64 9.98 4.98
CA TYR A 387 37.12 10.13 3.61
C TYR A 387 37.71 9.01 2.73
N THR A 388 37.13 7.84 2.77
CA THR A 388 37.39 6.82 1.77
C THR A 388 36.56 7.17 0.54
N LYS A 389 37.25 7.37 -0.59
CA LYS A 389 36.65 7.52 -1.93
C LYS A 389 35.79 6.29 -2.28
N ASN A 390 34.56 6.25 -1.76
CA ASN A 390 33.61 5.16 -2.04
C ASN A 390 32.80 5.38 -3.33
N ILE A 391 32.85 6.57 -3.94
CA ILE A 391 32.17 6.88 -5.22
C ILE A 391 32.50 5.82 -6.27
N GLY A 392 33.77 5.47 -6.45
CA GLY A 392 34.17 4.46 -7.41
C GLY A 392 33.65 3.04 -7.15
N LYS A 393 33.26 2.70 -5.92
CA LYS A 393 32.69 1.38 -5.59
C LYS A 393 31.20 1.28 -5.93
N ASN A 394 30.43 2.31 -5.66
CA ASN A 394 29.00 2.34 -5.99
C ASN A 394 28.78 2.46 -7.50
N VAL A 395 29.60 3.26 -8.19
CA VAL A 395 29.63 3.33 -9.66
C VAL A 395 29.88 1.96 -10.28
N LYS A 396 30.85 1.19 -9.76
CA LYS A 396 31.13 -0.18 -10.23
C LYS A 396 29.96 -1.13 -10.09
N ILE A 397 29.18 -0.99 -9.03
CA ILE A 397 28.04 -1.86 -8.76
C ILE A 397 26.83 -1.47 -9.63
N GLU A 398 26.58 -0.17 -9.80
CA GLU A 398 25.44 0.33 -10.59
C GLU A 398 25.68 0.24 -12.10
N PHE A 399 26.95 0.36 -12.52
CA PHE A 399 27.38 0.29 -13.92
C PHE A 399 28.46 -0.78 -14.12
N PRO A 400 28.10 -2.06 -14.09
CA PRO A 400 29.06 -3.16 -14.22
C PRO A 400 29.84 -3.17 -15.55
N GLU A 401 29.33 -2.44 -16.54
CA GLU A 401 29.88 -2.38 -17.90
C GLU A 401 31.02 -1.34 -18.08
N ILE A 402 31.27 -0.47 -17.07
CA ILE A 402 32.32 0.56 -17.13
C ILE A 402 33.71 -0.05 -17.35
N TYR A 403 33.93 -1.35 -17.09
CA TYR A 403 35.26 -1.97 -17.07
C TYR A 403 35.62 -2.75 -18.31
N ASP A 404 34.71 -2.96 -19.28
CA ASP A 404 35.05 -3.64 -20.54
C ASP A 404 35.73 -2.71 -21.58
N SER A 405 35.74 -1.38 -21.34
CA SER A 405 36.31 -0.39 -22.24
C SER A 405 37.76 0.05 -21.88
N ALA A 406 38.38 -0.56 -20.86
CA ALA A 406 39.71 -0.20 -20.38
C ALA A 406 40.75 -1.32 -20.56
N ILE A 407 40.46 -2.32 -21.41
CA ILE A 407 41.43 -3.35 -21.85
C ILE A 407 41.56 -3.36 -23.37
#